data_ad1fc56f67d3f5064eea34efd2b391c6
#
_entry.id   ad1fc56f67d3f5064eea34efd2b391c6
#
_cell.length_a   1.000
_cell.length_b   1.000
_cell.length_c   1.000
_cell.angle_alpha   90.00
_cell.angle_beta   90.00
_cell.angle_gamma   90.00
#
_symmetry.space_group_name_H-M   'P 1'
#
loop_
_entity.id
_entity.type
_entity.pdbx_description
1 polymer ?
#
loop_
_entity_poly.entity_id
_entity_poly.type
_entity_poly.pdbx_seq_one_letter_code
_entity_poly.pdbx_strand_id
1 'polypeptide(L)'
;MTLRSTSSVTLIVTLVLATALGPLAMSSFIPAIPFIQAHFAVSTTTAQLTLTLSMLGMAVASLGYGGLADRYGRKPVLLGGVAVAVAGSLVCAAATNVWIVIVGRILQAIGASSGLVIARVIVRDVYGDERSVSILAYVTAAMAIAPLAGPILGGYVIDYFGWRVLFVAVALLAALVMALLALRLPETRPELPNAAPAGRDFAAAPYVALLAHFPYVRYTIYGAMMQGVFIAFIGGAPYVATEVFHMSAAAYGWHFMVAPIGYLTGSLIAGRFGNRFSREPLLTAGAWLAVLVCVLALWMTLQPWFGPWSFFMPMCVLSCVIGVVFPSAQVGLLITGGEQSGAASGLFSFVQLAAGAVLAQIVGALLDLGPIAVSGVMTAAAVTALVAMTMRPRAQPLHTRS
;
A
#
# COMPACT_ATOMS: atom_id res chain seq x y z
N MET A 1 37.81 0.42 7.82
CA MET A 1 37.16 0.75 9.10
C MET A 1 36.23 -0.42 9.44
N THR A 2 36.63 -1.24 10.41
CA THR A 2 35.99 -2.51 10.77
C THR A 2 34.56 -2.23 11.27
N LEU A 3 33.57 -2.69 10.56
CA LEU A 3 32.17 -2.76 11.01
C LEU A 3 32.14 -3.56 12.32
N ARG A 4 32.07 -2.85 13.47
CA ARG A 4 31.85 -3.48 14.78
C ARG A 4 30.59 -4.35 14.60
N SER A 5 30.71 -5.60 14.98
CA SER A 5 29.72 -6.67 14.88
C SER A 5 28.44 -6.32 15.66
N THR A 6 27.64 -5.44 15.10
CA THR A 6 26.22 -5.45 15.40
C THR A 6 25.74 -6.79 14.88
N SER A 7 25.20 -7.66 15.74
CA SER A 7 24.79 -8.99 15.27
C SER A 7 23.89 -8.77 14.05
N SER A 8 24.19 -9.44 12.95
CA SER A 8 23.47 -9.32 11.67
C SER A 8 21.94 -9.40 11.88
N VAL A 9 21.51 -10.18 12.86
CA VAL A 9 20.10 -10.35 13.26
C VAL A 9 19.49 -9.06 13.79
N THR A 10 20.18 -8.30 14.66
CA THR A 10 19.62 -7.07 15.26
C THR A 10 19.38 -6.00 14.18
N LEU A 11 20.28 -5.87 13.21
CA LEU A 11 20.10 -4.93 12.11
C LEU A 11 18.93 -5.34 11.22
N ILE A 12 18.80 -6.64 10.89
CA ILE A 12 17.68 -7.16 10.10
C ILE A 12 16.35 -6.88 10.81
N VAL A 13 16.25 -7.20 12.11
CA VAL A 13 15.03 -6.95 12.90
C VAL A 13 14.70 -5.44 12.90
N THR A 14 15.68 -4.57 13.08
CA THR A 14 15.46 -3.12 13.07
C THR A 14 14.94 -2.63 11.71
N LEU A 15 15.49 -3.12 10.60
CA LEU A 15 15.04 -2.77 9.26
C LEU A 15 13.64 -3.34 8.96
N VAL A 16 13.36 -4.55 9.42
CA VAL A 16 12.01 -5.17 9.32
C VAL A 16 10.98 -4.33 10.06
N LEU A 17 11.27 -3.91 11.30
CA LEU A 17 10.37 -3.05 12.08
C LEU A 17 10.17 -1.68 11.43
N ALA A 18 11.25 -1.06 10.94
CA ALA A 18 11.15 0.22 10.23
C ALA A 18 10.29 0.14 8.97
N THR A 19 10.39 -0.97 8.22
CA THR A 19 9.58 -1.19 7.01
C THR A 19 8.13 -1.51 7.35
N ALA A 20 7.88 -2.27 8.41
CA ALA A 20 6.53 -2.66 8.83
C ALA A 20 5.73 -1.50 9.46
N LEU A 21 6.41 -0.45 9.94
CA LEU A 21 5.78 0.68 10.64
C LEU A 21 4.70 1.35 9.80
N GLY A 22 4.96 1.64 8.52
CA GLY A 22 3.99 2.28 7.61
C GLY A 22 2.73 1.42 7.37
N PRO A 23 2.87 0.20 6.87
CA PRO A 23 1.75 -0.72 6.69
C PRO A 23 0.95 -0.98 7.99
N LEU A 24 1.63 -1.12 9.13
CA LEU A 24 0.97 -1.34 10.42
C LEU A 24 0.18 -0.11 10.86
N ALA A 25 0.79 1.08 10.81
CA ALA A 25 0.12 2.34 11.17
C ALA A 25 -1.08 2.63 10.26
N MET A 26 -1.00 2.22 8.99
CA MET A 26 -2.10 2.40 8.05
C MET A 26 -3.22 1.40 8.30
N SER A 27 -2.91 0.12 8.45
CA SER A 27 -3.92 -0.93 8.61
C SER A 27 -4.61 -0.89 9.97
N SER A 28 -3.90 -0.57 11.06
CA SER A 28 -4.49 -0.43 12.40
C SER A 28 -5.41 0.79 12.53
N PHE A 29 -5.21 1.80 11.69
CA PHE A 29 -6.04 3.01 11.67
C PHE A 29 -7.40 2.80 10.99
N ILE A 30 -7.51 1.88 10.02
CA ILE A 30 -8.72 1.70 9.21
C ILE A 30 -9.98 1.57 10.06
N PRO A 31 -10.05 0.74 11.11
CA PRO A 31 -11.24 0.63 11.95
C PRO A 31 -11.54 1.90 12.78
N ALA A 32 -10.59 2.85 12.90
CA ALA A 32 -10.81 4.09 13.64
C ALA A 32 -11.63 5.14 12.86
N ILE A 33 -11.75 5.03 11.54
CA ILE A 33 -12.34 6.07 10.69
C ILE A 33 -13.80 6.39 11.10
N PRO A 34 -14.71 5.39 11.27
CA PRO A 34 -16.08 5.69 11.71
C PRO A 34 -16.14 6.34 13.10
N PHE A 35 -15.25 5.95 14.03
CA PHE A 35 -15.19 6.53 15.37
C PHE A 35 -14.72 7.99 15.34
N ILE A 36 -13.80 8.35 14.47
CA ILE A 36 -13.33 9.72 14.25
C ILE A 36 -14.44 10.55 13.62
N GLN A 37 -15.16 9.99 12.64
CA GLN A 37 -16.32 10.63 12.03
C GLN A 37 -17.37 10.98 13.08
N ALA A 38 -17.78 10.02 13.89
CA ALA A 38 -18.78 10.20 14.94
C ALA A 38 -18.31 11.20 16.00
N HIS A 39 -17.03 11.13 16.42
CA HIS A 39 -16.47 12.00 17.46
C HIS A 39 -16.47 13.47 17.05
N PHE A 40 -16.15 13.79 15.79
CA PHE A 40 -16.11 15.17 15.29
C PHE A 40 -17.40 15.59 14.56
N ALA A 41 -18.39 14.71 14.46
CA ALA A 41 -19.68 14.94 13.79
C ALA A 41 -19.49 15.48 12.35
N VAL A 42 -18.54 14.92 11.60
CA VAL A 42 -18.24 15.31 10.22
C VAL A 42 -18.86 14.34 9.21
N SER A 43 -18.92 14.75 7.94
CA SER A 43 -19.37 13.85 6.87
C SER A 43 -18.41 12.69 6.66
N THR A 44 -18.92 11.57 6.17
CA THR A 44 -18.14 10.38 5.80
C THR A 44 -17.03 10.74 4.80
N THR A 45 -17.36 11.59 3.82
CA THR A 45 -16.42 12.11 2.83
C THR A 45 -15.25 12.85 3.49
N THR A 46 -15.52 13.66 4.51
CA THR A 46 -14.46 14.39 5.25
C THR A 46 -13.61 13.43 6.09
N ALA A 47 -14.23 12.47 6.78
CA ALA A 47 -13.49 11.48 7.55
C ALA A 47 -12.60 10.61 6.65
N GLN A 48 -13.06 10.28 5.45
CA GLN A 48 -12.31 9.51 4.46
C GLN A 48 -11.03 10.22 3.99
N LEU A 49 -10.97 11.56 4.03
CA LEU A 49 -9.74 12.32 3.72
C LEU A 49 -8.57 11.94 4.63
N THR A 50 -8.83 11.47 5.86
CA THR A 50 -7.78 10.97 6.76
C THR A 50 -7.01 9.78 6.18
N LEU A 51 -7.66 8.96 5.35
CA LEU A 51 -7.07 7.84 4.64
C LEU A 51 -6.48 8.29 3.29
N THR A 52 -7.29 8.95 2.46
CA THR A 52 -6.96 9.24 1.07
C THR A 52 -5.81 10.24 0.93
N LEU A 53 -5.81 11.33 1.71
CA LEU A 53 -4.69 12.30 1.68
C LEU A 53 -3.40 11.71 2.28
N SER A 54 -3.52 10.79 3.25
CA SER A 54 -2.35 10.05 3.76
C SER A 54 -1.73 9.16 2.68
N MET A 55 -2.54 8.45 1.89
CA MET A 55 -2.06 7.64 0.77
C MET A 55 -1.37 8.50 -0.30
N LEU A 56 -1.94 9.65 -0.64
CA LEU A 56 -1.32 10.59 -1.57
C LEU A 56 -0.01 11.17 -1.01
N GLY A 57 0.02 11.53 0.26
CA GLY A 57 1.24 11.98 0.95
C GLY A 57 2.35 10.93 0.90
N MET A 58 2.01 9.66 1.16
CA MET A 58 2.93 8.53 1.06
C MET A 58 3.44 8.33 -0.38
N ALA A 59 2.55 8.43 -1.36
CA ALA A 59 2.90 8.30 -2.78
C ALA A 59 3.92 9.36 -3.22
N VAL A 60 3.67 10.63 -2.89
CA VAL A 60 4.57 11.74 -3.22
C VAL A 60 5.91 11.60 -2.48
N ALA A 61 5.87 11.30 -1.19
CA ALA A 61 7.07 11.18 -0.36
C ALA A 61 7.99 10.03 -0.82
N SER A 62 7.41 8.91 -1.25
CA SER A 62 8.17 7.76 -1.73
C SER A 62 9.04 8.08 -2.96
N LEU A 63 8.64 9.03 -3.79
CA LEU A 63 9.43 9.50 -4.94
C LEU A 63 10.68 10.29 -4.51
N GLY A 64 10.61 11.00 -3.38
CA GLY A 64 11.68 11.86 -2.90
C GLY A 64 12.72 11.15 -2.02
N TYR A 65 12.35 10.10 -1.29
CA TYR A 65 13.22 9.50 -0.29
C TYR A 65 14.50 8.88 -0.85
N GLY A 66 14.46 8.31 -2.05
CA GLY A 66 15.65 7.79 -2.71
C GLY A 66 16.71 8.89 -2.92
N GLY A 67 16.33 9.98 -3.55
CA GLY A 67 17.23 11.12 -3.79
C GLY A 67 17.71 11.80 -2.52
N LEU A 68 16.84 11.95 -1.52
CA LEU A 68 17.23 12.50 -0.21
C LEU A 68 18.27 11.61 0.48
N ALA A 69 18.07 10.28 0.47
CA ALA A 69 18.98 9.33 1.07
C ALA A 69 20.33 9.27 0.34
N ASP A 70 20.36 9.49 -0.98
CA ASP A 70 21.59 9.61 -1.76
C ASP A 70 22.37 10.88 -1.42
N ARG A 71 21.65 11.97 -1.16
CA ARG A 71 22.26 13.29 -0.88
C ARG A 71 22.71 13.43 0.57
N TYR A 72 21.86 13.09 1.53
CA TYR A 72 22.08 13.37 2.95
C TYR A 72 22.54 12.14 3.77
N GLY A 73 22.58 10.96 3.18
CA GLY A 73 22.89 9.69 3.86
C GLY A 73 21.61 8.88 4.20
N ARG A 74 21.79 7.56 4.33
CA ARG A 74 20.68 6.63 4.58
C ARG A 74 20.13 6.80 5.99
N LYS A 75 21.02 6.80 6.99
CA LYS A 75 20.65 6.89 8.41
C LYS A 75 19.93 8.20 8.77
N PRO A 76 20.47 9.40 8.45
CA PRO A 76 19.80 10.66 8.80
C PRO A 76 18.41 10.81 8.18
N VAL A 77 18.26 10.40 6.90
CA VAL A 77 16.96 10.52 6.20
C VAL A 77 15.94 9.54 6.77
N LEU A 78 16.35 8.31 7.09
CA LEU A 78 15.45 7.33 7.71
C LEU A 78 15.05 7.79 9.12
N LEU A 79 15.97 8.26 9.95
CA LEU A 79 15.67 8.79 11.28
C LEU A 79 14.75 10.01 11.21
N GLY A 80 15.01 10.94 10.30
CA GLY A 80 14.17 12.12 10.07
C GLY A 80 12.77 11.72 9.64
N GLY A 81 12.64 10.75 8.74
CA GLY A 81 11.34 10.22 8.33
C GLY A 81 10.57 9.60 9.50
N VAL A 82 11.20 8.72 10.29
CA VAL A 82 10.55 8.11 11.45
C VAL A 82 10.19 9.18 12.52
N ALA A 83 11.04 10.21 12.72
CA ALA A 83 10.71 11.33 13.61
C ALA A 83 9.44 12.10 13.13
N VAL A 84 9.30 12.31 11.83
CA VAL A 84 8.07 12.91 11.25
C VAL A 84 6.86 11.99 11.48
N ALA A 85 7.03 10.65 11.40
CA ALA A 85 5.95 9.72 11.71
C ALA A 85 5.53 9.78 13.20
N VAL A 86 6.49 9.90 14.12
CA VAL A 86 6.22 10.11 15.56
C VAL A 86 5.45 11.40 15.77
N ALA A 87 5.93 12.52 15.22
CA ALA A 87 5.29 13.82 15.34
C ALA A 87 3.86 13.79 14.77
N GLY A 88 3.65 13.21 13.57
CA GLY A 88 2.34 13.06 12.97
C GLY A 88 1.38 12.23 13.83
N SER A 89 1.87 11.15 14.44
CA SER A 89 1.07 10.33 15.36
C SER A 89 0.65 11.11 16.63
N LEU A 90 1.57 11.89 17.22
CA LEU A 90 1.27 12.73 18.38
C LEU A 90 0.28 13.86 18.03
N VAL A 91 0.41 14.47 16.84
CA VAL A 91 -0.55 15.45 16.33
C VAL A 91 -1.95 14.83 16.22
N CYS A 92 -2.06 13.59 15.69
CA CYS A 92 -3.34 12.89 15.64
C CYS A 92 -3.91 12.62 17.04
N ALA A 93 -3.09 12.17 17.99
CA ALA A 93 -3.53 11.87 19.36
C ALA A 93 -4.06 13.12 20.08
N ALA A 94 -3.44 14.28 19.86
CA ALA A 94 -3.80 15.57 20.45
C ALA A 94 -4.88 16.34 19.66
N ALA A 95 -5.40 15.78 18.56
CA ALA A 95 -6.29 16.49 17.66
C ALA A 95 -7.61 16.93 18.34
N THR A 96 -7.96 18.20 18.16
CA THR A 96 -9.21 18.82 18.63
C THR A 96 -10.26 18.96 17.52
N ASN A 97 -9.88 18.77 16.27
CA ASN A 97 -10.77 18.73 15.12
C ASN A 97 -10.24 17.77 14.04
N VAL A 98 -11.09 17.41 13.07
CA VAL A 98 -10.76 16.43 12.03
C VAL A 98 -9.62 16.89 11.11
N TRP A 99 -9.46 18.21 10.87
CA TRP A 99 -8.41 18.72 10.00
C TRP A 99 -7.02 18.52 10.61
N ILE A 100 -6.90 18.60 11.93
CA ILE A 100 -5.66 18.29 12.65
C ILE A 100 -5.36 16.78 12.51
N VAL A 101 -6.37 15.90 12.58
CA VAL A 101 -6.19 14.47 12.31
C VAL A 101 -5.67 14.26 10.88
N ILE A 102 -6.29 14.91 9.89
CA ILE A 102 -5.88 14.80 8.48
C ILE A 102 -4.41 15.20 8.30
N VAL A 103 -4.02 16.37 8.84
CA VAL A 103 -2.62 16.83 8.75
C VAL A 103 -1.67 15.86 9.47
N GLY A 104 -2.02 15.44 10.69
CA GLY A 104 -1.23 14.47 11.43
C GLY A 104 -1.06 13.13 10.68
N ARG A 105 -2.13 12.66 10.04
CA ARG A 105 -2.11 11.45 9.21
C ARG A 105 -1.24 11.59 7.97
N ILE A 106 -1.27 12.73 7.31
CA ILE A 106 -0.38 13.01 6.16
C ILE A 106 1.08 12.97 6.62
N LEU A 107 1.42 13.66 7.71
CA LEU A 107 2.78 13.66 8.29
C LEU A 107 3.20 12.23 8.68
N GLN A 108 2.34 11.50 9.39
CA GLN A 108 2.60 10.12 9.79
C GLN A 108 2.90 9.22 8.58
N ALA A 109 2.09 9.31 7.53
CA ALA A 109 2.24 8.49 6.31
C ALA A 109 3.50 8.86 5.51
N ILE A 110 3.78 10.15 5.35
CA ILE A 110 5.02 10.65 4.75
C ILE A 110 6.20 10.07 5.53
N GLY A 111 6.23 10.26 6.84
CA GLY A 111 7.34 9.82 7.68
C GLY A 111 7.55 8.30 7.64
N ALA A 112 6.49 7.54 7.80
CA ALA A 112 6.55 6.08 7.83
C ALA A 112 6.95 5.45 6.48
N SER A 113 6.68 6.12 5.35
CA SER A 113 7.10 5.64 4.02
C SER A 113 8.63 5.66 3.82
N SER A 114 9.39 6.41 4.63
CA SER A 114 10.86 6.38 4.62
C SER A 114 11.41 4.97 4.86
N GLY A 115 10.81 4.22 5.80
CA GLY A 115 11.16 2.84 6.08
C GLY A 115 10.99 1.91 4.88
N LEU A 116 9.91 2.08 4.12
CA LEU A 116 9.62 1.27 2.94
C LEU A 116 10.66 1.44 1.83
N VAL A 117 11.15 2.66 1.64
CA VAL A 117 12.09 2.99 0.56
C VAL A 117 13.53 2.74 1.00
N ILE A 118 13.94 3.35 2.13
CA ILE A 118 15.35 3.40 2.52
C ILE A 118 15.84 2.07 3.07
N ALA A 119 15.00 1.29 3.78
CA ALA A 119 15.41 -0.01 4.29
C ALA A 119 15.85 -0.98 3.18
N ARG A 120 15.19 -0.95 2.02
CA ARG A 120 15.58 -1.77 0.86
C ARG A 120 16.95 -1.37 0.32
N VAL A 121 17.25 -0.08 0.28
CA VAL A 121 18.55 0.46 -0.14
C VAL A 121 19.62 0.02 0.84
N ILE A 122 19.39 0.18 2.16
CA ILE A 122 20.33 -0.23 3.21
C ILE A 122 20.63 -1.74 3.14
N VAL A 123 19.59 -2.58 2.94
CA VAL A 123 19.80 -4.03 2.79
C VAL A 123 20.75 -4.32 1.65
N ARG A 124 20.59 -3.65 0.50
CA ARG A 124 21.46 -3.82 -0.66
C ARG A 124 22.89 -3.31 -0.38
N ASP A 125 23.02 -2.13 0.25
CA ASP A 125 24.31 -1.51 0.56
C ASP A 125 25.13 -2.35 1.55
N VAL A 126 24.48 -3.02 2.52
CA VAL A 126 25.14 -3.78 3.59
C VAL A 126 25.43 -5.23 3.21
N TYR A 127 24.51 -5.89 2.51
CA TYR A 127 24.57 -7.34 2.31
C TYR A 127 24.94 -7.75 0.87
N GLY A 128 25.04 -6.79 -0.07
CA GLY A 128 25.33 -7.04 -1.48
C GLY A 128 24.16 -7.78 -2.20
N ASP A 129 24.32 -8.00 -3.49
CA ASP A 129 23.20 -8.51 -4.32
C ASP A 129 22.78 -9.95 -3.96
N GLU A 130 23.72 -10.84 -3.62
CA GLU A 130 23.39 -12.25 -3.35
C GLU A 130 22.57 -12.48 -2.07
N ARG A 131 22.96 -11.82 -0.95
CA ARG A 131 22.31 -11.96 0.35
C ARG A 131 21.09 -11.06 0.51
N SER A 132 20.99 -9.99 -0.26
CA SER A 132 19.87 -9.04 -0.24
C SER A 132 18.54 -9.72 -0.55
N VAL A 133 18.53 -10.69 -1.46
CA VAL A 133 17.30 -11.42 -1.85
C VAL A 133 16.65 -12.11 -0.62
N SER A 134 17.45 -12.83 0.17
CA SER A 134 16.95 -13.52 1.36
C SER A 134 16.46 -12.55 2.43
N ILE A 135 17.18 -11.45 2.67
CA ILE A 135 16.82 -10.46 3.70
C ILE A 135 15.60 -9.66 3.27
N LEU A 136 15.50 -9.27 2.00
CA LEU A 136 14.33 -8.62 1.46
C LEU A 136 13.08 -9.52 1.53
N ALA A 137 13.23 -10.84 1.48
CA ALA A 137 12.13 -11.77 1.72
C ALA A 137 11.57 -11.63 3.14
N TYR A 138 12.40 -11.52 4.18
CA TYR A 138 11.95 -11.26 5.55
C TYR A 138 11.26 -9.89 5.69
N VAL A 139 11.81 -8.85 5.06
CA VAL A 139 11.21 -7.51 5.02
C VAL A 139 9.82 -7.56 4.35
N THR A 140 9.70 -8.28 3.24
CA THR A 140 8.42 -8.45 2.53
C THR A 140 7.41 -9.27 3.35
N ALA A 141 7.86 -10.31 4.06
CA ALA A 141 7.01 -11.09 4.95
C ALA A 141 6.45 -10.22 6.09
N ALA A 142 7.25 -9.35 6.69
CA ALA A 142 6.78 -8.41 7.70
C ALA A 142 5.71 -7.44 7.17
N MET A 143 5.87 -6.97 5.93
CA MET A 143 4.87 -6.14 5.26
C MET A 143 3.54 -6.88 5.02
N ALA A 144 3.59 -8.19 4.81
CA ALA A 144 2.38 -9.01 4.65
C ALA A 144 1.67 -9.28 6.00
N ILE A 145 2.42 -9.36 7.10
CA ILE A 145 1.87 -9.56 8.44
C ILE A 145 1.16 -8.29 8.96
N ALA A 146 1.66 -7.11 8.64
CA ALA A 146 1.11 -5.85 9.13
C ALA A 146 -0.38 -5.63 8.79
N PRO A 147 -0.86 -5.87 7.55
CA PRO A 147 -2.28 -5.81 7.23
C PRO A 147 -3.13 -6.90 7.92
N LEU A 148 -2.51 -8.02 8.30
CA LEU A 148 -3.18 -9.09 9.02
C LEU A 148 -3.39 -8.73 10.49
N ALA A 149 -2.34 -8.27 11.17
CA ALA A 149 -2.36 -7.95 12.59
C ALA A 149 -2.95 -6.56 12.89
N GLY A 150 -2.72 -5.59 11.98
CA GLY A 150 -3.06 -4.17 12.20
C GLY A 150 -4.53 -3.94 12.57
N PRO A 151 -5.51 -4.38 11.77
CA PRO A 151 -6.93 -4.12 12.08
C PRO A 151 -7.40 -4.80 13.37
N ILE A 152 -6.85 -5.97 13.72
CA ILE A 152 -7.18 -6.67 14.96
C ILE A 152 -6.64 -5.89 16.16
N LEU A 153 -5.33 -5.60 16.15
CA LEU A 153 -4.69 -4.86 17.23
C LEU A 153 -5.28 -3.45 17.36
N GLY A 154 -5.47 -2.77 16.23
CA GLY A 154 -6.12 -1.47 16.18
C GLY A 154 -7.54 -1.51 16.71
N GLY A 155 -8.32 -2.51 16.33
CA GLY A 155 -9.68 -2.72 16.78
C GLY A 155 -9.78 -2.87 18.29
N TYR A 156 -8.95 -3.74 18.89
CA TYR A 156 -8.92 -3.90 20.34
C TYR A 156 -8.52 -2.60 21.06
N VAL A 157 -7.50 -1.90 20.57
CA VAL A 157 -7.11 -0.62 21.18
C VAL A 157 -8.25 0.40 21.10
N ILE A 158 -8.98 0.45 19.99
CA ILE A 158 -10.09 1.38 19.80
C ILE A 158 -11.26 1.03 20.74
N ASP A 159 -11.64 -0.24 20.81
CA ASP A 159 -12.78 -0.70 21.62
C ASP A 159 -12.56 -0.47 23.12
N TYR A 160 -11.33 -0.70 23.64
CA TYR A 160 -11.04 -0.59 25.07
C TYR A 160 -10.51 0.77 25.50
N PHE A 161 -9.78 1.48 24.64
CA PHE A 161 -9.05 2.71 25.03
C PHE A 161 -9.38 3.91 24.14
N GLY A 162 -10.12 3.71 23.05
CA GLY A 162 -10.48 4.74 22.10
C GLY A 162 -9.40 5.05 21.06
N TRP A 163 -9.82 5.70 19.98
CA TRP A 163 -8.99 5.95 18.80
C TRP A 163 -7.75 6.84 19.05
N ARG A 164 -7.77 7.71 20.07
CA ARG A 164 -6.59 8.55 20.41
C ARG A 164 -5.43 7.72 20.93
N VAL A 165 -5.71 6.72 21.75
CA VAL A 165 -4.69 5.81 22.31
C VAL A 165 -4.03 4.98 21.21
N LEU A 166 -4.74 4.65 20.14
CA LEU A 166 -4.14 4.00 18.96
C LEU A 166 -2.98 4.85 18.39
N PHE A 167 -3.16 6.16 18.24
CA PHE A 167 -2.09 7.03 17.75
C PHE A 167 -0.93 7.15 18.71
N VAL A 168 -1.20 7.16 20.02
CA VAL A 168 -0.14 7.11 21.06
C VAL A 168 0.64 5.80 20.95
N ALA A 169 -0.03 4.65 20.80
CA ALA A 169 0.62 3.36 20.65
C ALA A 169 1.51 3.31 19.40
N VAL A 170 1.03 3.86 18.26
CA VAL A 170 1.83 3.98 17.04
C VAL A 170 3.01 4.94 17.23
N ALA A 171 2.84 6.06 17.94
CA ALA A 171 3.93 6.98 18.25
C ALA A 171 5.01 6.31 19.11
N LEU A 172 4.63 5.54 20.13
CA LEU A 172 5.55 4.79 20.99
C LEU A 172 6.30 3.72 20.20
N LEU A 173 5.61 2.98 19.33
CA LEU A 173 6.25 2.01 18.45
C LEU A 173 7.24 2.69 17.49
N ALA A 174 6.86 3.80 16.86
CA ALA A 174 7.73 4.56 15.99
C ALA A 174 8.94 5.14 16.74
N ALA A 175 8.75 5.63 17.96
CA ALA A 175 9.85 6.10 18.82
C ALA A 175 10.80 4.97 19.22
N LEU A 176 10.28 3.78 19.51
CA LEU A 176 11.10 2.58 19.75
C LEU A 176 11.93 2.22 18.51
N VAL A 177 11.29 2.20 17.33
CA VAL A 177 11.99 1.95 16.05
C VAL A 177 13.08 3.01 15.82
N MET A 178 12.76 4.28 16.07
CA MET A 178 13.72 5.39 15.95
C MET A 178 14.92 5.21 16.88
N ALA A 179 14.70 4.81 18.13
CA ALA A 179 15.79 4.53 19.09
C ALA A 179 16.66 3.36 18.64
N LEU A 180 16.04 2.27 18.16
CA LEU A 180 16.79 1.12 17.61
C LEU A 180 17.61 1.51 16.39
N LEU A 181 17.05 2.30 15.46
CA LEU A 181 17.78 2.82 14.31
C LEU A 181 18.94 3.71 14.71
N ALA A 182 18.72 4.63 15.66
CA ALA A 182 19.78 5.55 16.13
C ALA A 182 20.95 4.79 16.74
N LEU A 183 20.66 3.74 17.54
CA LEU A 183 21.67 2.98 18.29
C LEU A 183 22.34 1.89 17.44
N ARG A 184 21.65 1.28 16.48
CA ARG A 184 22.10 0.06 15.81
C ARG A 184 22.41 0.22 14.33
N LEU A 185 21.80 1.22 13.65
CA LEU A 185 22.06 1.44 12.23
C LEU A 185 23.33 2.29 12.06
N PRO A 186 24.41 1.78 11.41
CA PRO A 186 25.50 2.61 10.95
C PRO A 186 25.09 3.42 9.72
N GLU A 187 25.83 4.47 9.36
CA GLU A 187 25.69 5.09 8.05
C GLU A 187 26.20 4.11 6.98
N THR A 188 25.39 3.88 5.96
CA THR A 188 25.69 2.89 4.90
C THR A 188 25.93 3.51 3.54
N ARG A 189 25.86 4.85 3.44
CA ARG A 189 26.16 5.55 2.19
C ARG A 189 27.59 5.26 1.75
N PRO A 190 27.81 4.76 0.50
CA PRO A 190 29.14 4.60 -0.05
C PRO A 190 29.86 5.96 -0.14
N GLU A 191 31.08 6.05 0.37
CA GLU A 191 31.97 7.18 0.13
C GLU A 191 32.50 7.08 -1.31
N LEU A 192 31.75 7.63 -2.27
CA LEU A 192 32.21 7.74 -3.66
C LEU A 192 32.96 9.07 -3.80
N PRO A 193 34.29 9.06 -4.07
CA PRO A 193 35.13 10.28 -4.16
C PRO A 193 34.68 11.23 -5.29
N ASN A 194 33.88 10.78 -6.24
CA ASN A 194 33.38 11.51 -7.41
C ASN A 194 31.91 11.21 -7.68
N ALA A 195 31.06 11.13 -6.64
CA ALA A 195 29.63 11.10 -6.88
C ALA A 195 29.28 12.39 -7.64
N ALA A 196 28.95 12.25 -8.94
CA ALA A 196 28.32 13.31 -9.69
C ALA A 196 27.19 13.86 -8.80
N PRO A 197 27.01 15.20 -8.74
CA PRO A 197 25.94 15.78 -7.94
C PRO A 197 24.67 14.99 -8.26
N ALA A 198 24.02 14.45 -7.21
CA ALA A 198 22.78 13.71 -7.31
C ALA A 198 21.64 14.70 -7.65
N GLY A 199 21.78 15.35 -8.75
CA GLY A 199 20.86 16.12 -9.54
C GLY A 199 20.63 15.35 -10.81
N ARG A 200 20.10 14.12 -10.72
CA ARG A 200 19.18 13.72 -11.77
C ARG A 200 17.98 14.60 -11.51
N ASP A 201 17.99 15.72 -12.25
CA ASP A 201 16.82 16.54 -12.46
C ASP A 201 15.63 15.58 -12.55
N PHE A 202 14.53 15.93 -11.90
CA PHE A 202 13.23 15.30 -12.16
C PHE A 202 12.94 15.54 -13.65
N ALA A 203 13.67 14.83 -14.50
CA ALA A 203 13.48 14.90 -15.93
C ALA A 203 12.09 14.31 -16.19
N ALA A 204 11.15 15.16 -16.54
CA ALA A 204 9.80 14.73 -16.90
C ALA A 204 9.79 13.79 -18.13
N ALA A 205 10.85 13.87 -18.95
CA ALA A 205 10.98 13.12 -20.19
C ALA A 205 10.79 11.59 -20.05
N PRO A 206 11.40 10.88 -19.08
CA PRO A 206 11.16 9.45 -18.88
C PRO A 206 9.69 9.13 -18.58
N TYR A 207 9.03 9.95 -17.76
CA TYR A 207 7.63 9.73 -17.38
C TYR A 207 6.68 9.98 -18.55
N VAL A 208 6.94 11.01 -19.37
CA VAL A 208 6.16 11.29 -20.59
C VAL A 208 6.33 10.15 -21.60
N ALA A 209 7.55 9.63 -21.80
CA ALA A 209 7.80 8.50 -22.67
C ALA A 209 7.07 7.23 -22.23
N LEU A 210 7.06 6.96 -20.92
CA LEU A 210 6.32 5.82 -20.35
C LEU A 210 4.81 5.95 -20.53
N LEU A 211 4.26 7.15 -20.31
CA LEU A 211 2.83 7.42 -20.50
C LEU A 211 2.40 7.38 -21.98
N ALA A 212 3.32 7.62 -22.91
CA ALA A 212 3.08 7.43 -24.34
C ALA A 212 3.18 5.97 -24.79
N HIS A 213 3.78 5.08 -23.97
CA HIS A 213 3.97 3.68 -24.30
C HIS A 213 2.75 2.84 -23.91
N PHE A 214 1.89 2.55 -24.87
CA PHE A 214 0.61 1.85 -24.64
C PHE A 214 0.72 0.56 -23.81
N PRO A 215 1.66 -0.39 -24.06
CA PRO A 215 1.79 -1.58 -23.25
C PRO A 215 2.08 -1.26 -21.76
N TYR A 216 2.90 -0.25 -21.47
CA TYR A 216 3.18 0.20 -20.11
C TYR A 216 1.92 0.73 -19.42
N VAL A 217 1.19 1.63 -20.10
CA VAL A 217 -0.06 2.23 -19.59
C VAL A 217 -1.10 1.14 -19.29
N ARG A 218 -1.22 0.15 -20.17
CA ARG A 218 -2.14 -0.99 -20.02
C ARG A 218 -1.86 -1.79 -18.74
N TYR A 219 -0.59 -2.18 -18.50
CA TYR A 219 -0.21 -2.88 -17.27
C TYR A 219 -0.36 -2.00 -16.02
N THR A 220 -0.10 -0.69 -16.16
CA THR A 220 -0.25 0.28 -15.07
C THR A 220 -1.72 0.41 -14.65
N ILE A 221 -2.64 0.61 -15.60
CA ILE A 221 -4.08 0.69 -15.32
C ILE A 221 -4.56 -0.62 -14.71
N TYR A 222 -4.21 -1.75 -15.30
CA TYR A 222 -4.57 -3.06 -14.79
C TYR A 222 -4.16 -3.24 -13.32
N GLY A 223 -2.88 -3.07 -13.03
CA GLY A 223 -2.35 -3.27 -11.68
C GLY A 223 -2.92 -2.26 -10.66
N ALA A 224 -3.06 -0.99 -11.08
CA ALA A 224 -3.66 0.04 -10.24
C ALA A 224 -5.14 -0.24 -9.93
N MET A 225 -5.92 -0.69 -10.91
CA MET A 225 -7.33 -1.01 -10.71
C MET A 225 -7.55 -2.30 -9.93
N MET A 226 -6.74 -3.36 -10.16
CA MET A 226 -6.80 -4.59 -9.35
C MET A 226 -6.50 -4.30 -7.88
N GLN A 227 -5.48 -3.49 -7.60
CA GLN A 227 -5.22 -3.04 -6.23
C GLN A 227 -6.30 -2.06 -5.74
N GLY A 228 -6.86 -1.27 -6.63
CA GLY A 228 -7.96 -0.34 -6.39
C GLY A 228 -9.22 -1.03 -5.86
N VAL A 229 -9.52 -2.26 -6.32
CA VAL A 229 -10.60 -3.09 -5.77
C VAL A 229 -10.41 -3.32 -4.27
N PHE A 230 -9.18 -3.66 -3.85
CA PHE A 230 -8.85 -3.86 -2.44
C PHE A 230 -8.96 -2.56 -1.64
N ILE A 231 -8.49 -1.45 -2.19
CA ILE A 231 -8.50 -0.14 -1.51
C ILE A 231 -9.92 0.42 -1.43
N ALA A 232 -10.76 0.21 -2.44
CA ALA A 232 -12.19 0.55 -2.39
C ALA A 232 -12.90 -0.21 -1.26
N PHE A 233 -12.61 -1.51 -1.11
CA PHE A 233 -13.12 -2.29 0.02
C PHE A 233 -12.67 -1.71 1.36
N ILE A 234 -11.37 -1.45 1.53
CA ILE A 234 -10.80 -0.83 2.74
C ILE A 234 -11.49 0.51 3.07
N GLY A 235 -11.80 1.31 2.05
CA GLY A 235 -12.44 2.61 2.22
C GLY A 235 -13.85 2.53 2.80
N GLY A 236 -14.61 1.49 2.47
CA GLY A 236 -16.00 1.37 2.90
C GLY A 236 -16.28 0.32 3.97
N ALA A 237 -15.46 -0.74 4.04
CA ALA A 237 -15.72 -1.88 4.93
C ALA A 237 -15.85 -1.52 6.43
N PRO A 238 -15.08 -0.58 7.00
CA PRO A 238 -15.27 -0.20 8.41
C PRO A 238 -16.66 0.41 8.67
N TYR A 239 -17.16 1.22 7.74
CA TYR A 239 -18.49 1.82 7.88
C TYR A 239 -19.61 0.79 7.74
N VAL A 240 -19.49 -0.12 6.77
CA VAL A 240 -20.46 -1.23 6.62
C VAL A 240 -20.47 -2.10 7.89
N ALA A 241 -19.29 -2.37 8.46
CA ALA A 241 -19.17 -3.14 9.68
C ALA A 241 -19.82 -2.44 10.88
N THR A 242 -19.58 -1.14 11.07
CA THR A 242 -20.10 -0.39 12.24
C THR A 242 -21.54 0.05 12.06
N GLU A 243 -21.92 0.60 10.91
CA GLU A 243 -23.23 1.22 10.71
C GLU A 243 -24.29 0.22 10.27
N VAL A 244 -23.92 -0.82 9.47
CA VAL A 244 -24.88 -1.80 8.95
C VAL A 244 -24.92 -3.06 9.80
N PHE A 245 -23.74 -3.57 10.21
CA PHE A 245 -23.66 -4.81 10.99
C PHE A 245 -23.51 -4.59 12.50
N HIS A 246 -23.39 -3.32 12.95
CA HIS A 246 -23.20 -2.94 14.36
C HIS A 246 -22.05 -3.68 15.05
N MET A 247 -20.98 -3.93 14.30
CA MET A 247 -19.80 -4.64 14.78
C MET A 247 -18.89 -3.70 15.56
N SER A 248 -18.21 -4.25 16.59
CA SER A 248 -17.09 -3.55 17.23
C SER A 248 -15.88 -3.46 16.30
N ALA A 249 -14.94 -2.55 16.61
CA ALA A 249 -13.72 -2.40 15.82
C ALA A 249 -12.85 -3.68 15.85
N ALA A 250 -12.81 -4.40 16.96
CA ALA A 250 -12.13 -5.69 17.06
C ALA A 250 -12.81 -6.76 16.20
N ALA A 251 -14.15 -6.82 16.20
CA ALA A 251 -14.91 -7.75 15.37
C ALA A 251 -14.68 -7.49 13.87
N TYR A 252 -14.64 -6.22 13.45
CA TYR A 252 -14.21 -5.85 12.10
C TYR A 252 -12.81 -6.40 11.79
N GLY A 253 -11.84 -6.21 12.70
CA GLY A 253 -10.47 -6.70 12.52
C GLY A 253 -10.41 -8.20 12.25
N TRP A 254 -11.17 -9.02 12.98
CA TRP A 254 -11.25 -10.46 12.77
C TRP A 254 -11.86 -10.84 11.42
N HIS A 255 -12.93 -10.20 11.00
CA HIS A 255 -13.54 -10.46 9.69
C HIS A 255 -12.63 -10.01 8.54
N PHE A 256 -11.92 -8.90 8.72
CA PHE A 256 -10.98 -8.39 7.72
C PHE A 256 -9.81 -9.34 7.43
N MET A 257 -9.43 -10.22 8.37
CA MET A 257 -8.33 -11.18 8.18
C MET A 257 -8.47 -12.04 6.94
N VAL A 258 -9.67 -12.31 6.47
CA VAL A 258 -9.90 -13.14 5.26
C VAL A 258 -9.21 -12.54 4.02
N ALA A 259 -9.11 -11.21 3.95
CA ALA A 259 -8.51 -10.53 2.80
C ALA A 259 -6.97 -10.74 2.72
N PRO A 260 -6.15 -10.43 3.73
CA PRO A 260 -4.72 -10.74 3.69
C PRO A 260 -4.42 -12.25 3.63
N ILE A 261 -5.25 -13.11 4.21
CA ILE A 261 -5.13 -14.57 4.06
C ILE A 261 -5.31 -14.96 2.60
N GLY A 262 -6.35 -14.45 1.94
CA GLY A 262 -6.56 -14.65 0.51
C GLY A 262 -5.36 -14.20 -0.32
N TYR A 263 -4.85 -13.00 -0.06
CA TYR A 263 -3.68 -12.46 -0.77
C TYR A 263 -2.42 -13.32 -0.60
N LEU A 264 -2.13 -13.78 0.63
CA LEU A 264 -1.00 -14.67 0.90
C LEU A 264 -1.15 -16.00 0.16
N THR A 265 -2.35 -16.59 0.20
CA THR A 265 -2.65 -17.82 -0.53
C THR A 265 -2.42 -17.65 -2.02
N GLY A 266 -2.93 -16.57 -2.62
CA GLY A 266 -2.73 -16.25 -4.03
C GLY A 266 -1.25 -16.04 -4.38
N SER A 267 -0.51 -15.33 -3.53
CA SER A 267 0.92 -15.10 -3.73
C SER A 267 1.74 -16.39 -3.67
N LEU A 268 1.39 -17.33 -2.78
CA LEU A 268 2.01 -18.66 -2.73
C LEU A 268 1.71 -19.48 -3.99
N ILE A 269 0.47 -19.43 -4.49
CA ILE A 269 0.08 -20.06 -5.77
C ILE A 269 0.90 -19.46 -6.92
N ALA A 270 1.02 -18.13 -6.98
CA ALA A 270 1.84 -17.45 -7.98
C ALA A 270 3.30 -17.88 -7.94
N GLY A 271 3.89 -17.96 -6.73
CA GLY A 271 5.28 -18.41 -6.54
C GLY A 271 5.51 -19.84 -7.04
N ARG A 272 4.54 -20.73 -6.85
CA ARG A 272 4.69 -22.17 -7.24
C ARG A 272 4.35 -22.43 -8.70
N PHE A 273 3.36 -21.75 -9.25
CA PHE A 273 2.77 -22.05 -10.55
C PHE A 273 2.87 -20.92 -11.57
N GLY A 274 3.27 -19.71 -11.17
CA GLY A 274 3.24 -18.51 -12.02
C GLY A 274 4.04 -18.64 -13.33
N ASN A 275 5.12 -19.40 -13.32
CA ASN A 275 5.94 -19.64 -14.52
C ASN A 275 5.32 -20.64 -15.51
N ARG A 276 4.24 -21.35 -15.13
CA ARG A 276 3.58 -22.34 -16.01
C ARG A 276 2.58 -21.72 -16.97
N PHE A 277 2.14 -20.48 -16.69
CA PHE A 277 1.12 -19.81 -17.47
C PHE A 277 1.71 -18.61 -18.21
N SER A 278 1.24 -18.42 -19.44
CA SER A 278 1.53 -17.19 -20.19
C SER A 278 0.92 -15.99 -19.48
N ARG A 279 1.65 -14.88 -19.42
CA ARG A 279 1.26 -13.69 -18.64
C ARG A 279 -0.08 -13.12 -19.08
N GLU A 280 -0.27 -12.84 -20.36
CA GLU A 280 -1.48 -12.19 -20.88
C GLU A 280 -2.77 -12.98 -20.57
N PRO A 281 -2.85 -14.31 -20.85
CA PRO A 281 -4.02 -15.09 -20.48
C PRO A 281 -4.28 -15.12 -18.97
N LEU A 282 -3.21 -15.21 -18.14
CA LEU A 282 -3.33 -15.21 -16.68
C LEU A 282 -3.94 -13.91 -16.16
N LEU A 283 -3.45 -12.76 -16.64
CA LEU A 283 -3.97 -11.45 -16.22
C LEU A 283 -5.42 -11.23 -16.70
N THR A 284 -5.73 -11.66 -17.92
CA THR A 284 -7.09 -11.56 -18.48
C THR A 284 -8.06 -12.45 -17.71
N ALA A 285 -7.69 -13.70 -17.42
CA ALA A 285 -8.51 -14.62 -16.63
C ALA A 285 -8.72 -14.09 -15.19
N GLY A 286 -7.67 -13.53 -14.58
CA GLY A 286 -7.78 -12.88 -13.27
C GLY A 286 -8.73 -11.69 -13.27
N ALA A 287 -8.71 -10.85 -14.33
CA ALA A 287 -9.64 -9.74 -14.47
C ALA A 287 -11.11 -10.22 -14.62
N TRP A 288 -11.37 -11.23 -15.45
CA TRP A 288 -12.68 -11.83 -15.57
C TRP A 288 -13.19 -12.40 -14.25
N LEU A 289 -12.34 -13.13 -13.53
CA LEU A 289 -12.71 -13.69 -12.23
C LEU A 289 -12.96 -12.57 -11.20
N ALA A 290 -12.17 -11.49 -11.21
CA ALA A 290 -12.39 -10.34 -10.33
C ALA A 290 -13.75 -9.67 -10.64
N VAL A 291 -14.11 -9.46 -11.91
CA VAL A 291 -15.42 -8.92 -12.30
C VAL A 291 -16.53 -9.85 -11.83
N LEU A 292 -16.42 -11.17 -12.07
CA LEU A 292 -17.41 -12.14 -11.64
C LEU A 292 -17.67 -12.09 -10.14
N VAL A 293 -16.59 -12.08 -9.33
CA VAL A 293 -16.69 -12.06 -7.87
C VAL A 293 -17.23 -10.71 -7.38
N CYS A 294 -16.82 -9.57 -7.99
CA CYS A 294 -17.37 -8.26 -7.64
C CYS A 294 -18.87 -8.15 -7.96
N VAL A 295 -19.31 -8.65 -9.12
CA VAL A 295 -20.74 -8.68 -9.49
C VAL A 295 -21.52 -9.59 -8.54
N LEU A 296 -20.97 -10.75 -8.17
CA LEU A 296 -21.56 -11.63 -7.17
C LEU A 296 -21.65 -10.93 -5.80
N ALA A 297 -20.59 -10.25 -5.36
CA ALA A 297 -20.61 -9.48 -4.12
C ALA A 297 -21.68 -8.38 -4.16
N LEU A 298 -21.81 -7.66 -5.28
CA LEU A 298 -22.86 -6.65 -5.48
C LEU A 298 -24.25 -7.28 -5.42
N TRP A 299 -24.46 -8.42 -6.08
CA TRP A 299 -25.73 -9.15 -6.02
C TRP A 299 -26.06 -9.60 -4.59
N MET A 300 -25.08 -10.09 -3.83
CA MET A 300 -25.26 -10.50 -2.43
C MET A 300 -25.74 -9.35 -1.54
N THR A 301 -25.32 -8.09 -1.80
CA THR A 301 -25.76 -6.94 -0.99
C THR A 301 -27.27 -6.64 -1.12
N LEU A 302 -27.93 -7.17 -2.15
CA LEU A 302 -29.35 -6.99 -2.40
C LEU A 302 -30.21 -8.12 -1.80
N GLN A 303 -29.58 -9.14 -1.17
CA GLN A 303 -30.31 -10.31 -0.69
C GLN A 303 -30.77 -10.12 0.77
N PRO A 304 -31.93 -10.70 1.14
CA PRO A 304 -32.43 -10.62 2.52
C PRO A 304 -31.51 -11.29 3.56
N TRP A 305 -30.66 -12.24 3.14
CA TRP A 305 -29.71 -12.95 3.99
C TRP A 305 -28.32 -12.29 4.04
N PHE A 306 -28.21 -11.06 3.51
CA PHE A 306 -26.93 -10.32 3.54
C PHE A 306 -26.43 -10.10 4.98
N GLY A 307 -25.19 -10.49 5.25
CA GLY A 307 -24.58 -10.41 6.56
C GLY A 307 -23.06 -10.29 6.49
N PRO A 308 -22.38 -10.26 7.63
CA PRO A 308 -20.93 -10.03 7.67
C PRO A 308 -20.14 -10.96 6.76
N TRP A 309 -20.37 -12.25 6.82
CA TRP A 309 -19.64 -13.21 6.00
C TRP A 309 -19.90 -13.09 4.51
N SER A 310 -21.12 -12.77 4.09
CA SER A 310 -21.42 -12.52 2.68
C SER A 310 -20.78 -11.24 2.15
N PHE A 311 -20.42 -10.31 3.03
CA PHE A 311 -19.67 -9.11 2.69
C PHE A 311 -18.16 -9.33 2.65
N PHE A 312 -17.59 -10.04 3.63
CA PHE A 312 -16.13 -10.20 3.74
C PHE A 312 -15.57 -11.36 2.90
N MET A 313 -16.31 -12.48 2.71
CA MET A 313 -15.80 -13.66 1.99
C MET A 313 -15.49 -13.42 0.51
N PRO A 314 -16.27 -12.67 -0.26
CA PRO A 314 -15.88 -12.31 -1.63
C PRO A 314 -14.52 -11.62 -1.69
N MET A 315 -14.16 -10.83 -0.66
CA MET A 315 -12.86 -10.18 -0.59
C MET A 315 -11.71 -11.16 -0.39
N CYS A 316 -11.92 -12.29 0.28
CA CYS A 316 -10.93 -13.37 0.37
C CYS A 316 -10.56 -13.88 -1.03
N VAL A 317 -11.59 -14.19 -1.84
CA VAL A 317 -11.39 -14.67 -3.22
C VAL A 317 -10.73 -13.62 -4.10
N LEU A 318 -11.19 -12.36 -4.03
CA LEU A 318 -10.60 -11.24 -4.76
C LEU A 318 -9.14 -11.01 -4.39
N SER A 319 -8.82 -11.04 -3.11
CA SER A 319 -7.43 -10.90 -2.63
C SER A 319 -6.56 -12.06 -3.09
N CYS A 320 -7.09 -13.28 -3.14
CA CYS A 320 -6.40 -14.44 -3.71
C CYS A 320 -6.10 -14.21 -5.20
N VAL A 321 -7.09 -13.77 -5.97
CA VAL A 321 -6.90 -13.43 -7.39
C VAL A 321 -5.82 -12.35 -7.54
N ILE A 322 -5.88 -11.27 -6.75
CA ILE A 322 -4.88 -10.20 -6.76
C ILE A 322 -3.50 -10.76 -6.44
N GLY A 323 -3.37 -11.62 -5.42
CA GLY A 323 -2.12 -12.27 -5.04
C GLY A 323 -1.51 -13.11 -6.17
N VAL A 324 -2.35 -13.78 -6.99
CA VAL A 324 -1.90 -14.56 -8.14
C VAL A 324 -1.43 -13.66 -9.28
N VAL A 325 -2.19 -12.62 -9.63
CA VAL A 325 -1.95 -11.84 -10.86
C VAL A 325 -0.98 -10.67 -10.68
N PHE A 326 -0.91 -10.10 -9.49
CA PHE A 326 -0.16 -8.87 -9.23
C PHE A 326 1.36 -8.99 -9.50
N PRO A 327 2.05 -10.08 -9.08
CA PRO A 327 3.46 -10.26 -9.42
C PRO A 327 3.71 -10.33 -10.94
N SER A 328 2.83 -11.02 -11.68
CA SER A 328 2.91 -11.11 -13.14
C SER A 328 2.66 -9.78 -13.84
N ALA A 329 1.75 -8.96 -13.31
CA ALA A 329 1.51 -7.61 -13.81
C ALA A 329 2.72 -6.70 -13.58
N GLN A 330 3.35 -6.76 -12.40
CA GLN A 330 4.58 -6.00 -12.10
C GLN A 330 5.74 -6.37 -13.02
N VAL A 331 5.95 -7.67 -13.28
CA VAL A 331 6.99 -8.10 -14.24
C VAL A 331 6.69 -7.58 -15.64
N GLY A 332 5.42 -7.61 -16.09
CA GLY A 332 5.00 -7.05 -17.37
C GLY A 332 5.31 -5.57 -17.49
N LEU A 333 5.02 -4.81 -16.44
CA LEU A 333 5.31 -3.38 -16.33
C LEU A 333 6.82 -3.08 -16.40
N LEU A 334 7.65 -3.85 -15.69
CA LEU A 334 9.11 -3.66 -15.69
C LEU A 334 9.72 -3.96 -17.06
N ILE A 335 9.25 -5.01 -17.73
CA ILE A 335 9.70 -5.36 -19.10
C ILE A 335 9.33 -4.26 -20.08
N THR A 336 8.11 -3.72 -19.98
CA THR A 336 7.66 -2.64 -20.87
C THR A 336 8.33 -1.31 -20.55
N GLY A 337 8.82 -1.10 -19.34
CA GLY A 337 9.62 0.07 -18.94
C GLY A 337 11.06 0.05 -19.47
N GLY A 338 11.59 -1.12 -19.87
CA GLY A 338 12.93 -1.28 -20.43
C GLY A 338 14.03 -0.65 -19.58
N GLU A 339 14.89 0.17 -20.18
CA GLU A 339 15.99 0.86 -19.49
C GLU A 339 15.50 1.84 -18.40
N GLN A 340 14.23 2.26 -18.46
CA GLN A 340 13.60 3.18 -17.51
C GLN A 340 12.86 2.44 -16.37
N SER A 341 13.21 1.20 -16.06
CA SER A 341 12.52 0.35 -15.08
C SER A 341 12.36 0.99 -13.70
N GLY A 342 13.32 1.81 -13.27
CA GLY A 342 13.22 2.57 -12.02
C GLY A 342 12.12 3.63 -12.06
N ALA A 343 12.07 4.44 -13.12
CA ALA A 343 11.03 5.45 -13.32
C ALA A 343 9.65 4.77 -13.52
N ALA A 344 9.62 3.65 -14.27
CA ALA A 344 8.42 2.86 -14.49
C ALA A 344 7.83 2.32 -13.17
N SER A 345 8.66 1.77 -12.29
CA SER A 345 8.23 1.29 -10.98
C SER A 345 7.74 2.42 -10.07
N GLY A 346 8.43 3.55 -10.06
CA GLY A 346 8.03 4.72 -9.27
C GLY A 346 6.69 5.30 -9.73
N LEU A 347 6.52 5.50 -11.05
CA LEU A 347 5.29 6.00 -11.65
C LEU A 347 4.12 5.04 -11.40
N PHE A 348 4.34 3.72 -11.55
CA PHE A 348 3.33 2.72 -11.23
C PHE A 348 2.87 2.81 -9.77
N SER A 349 3.81 2.88 -8.81
CA SER A 349 3.48 2.98 -7.39
C SER A 349 2.68 4.25 -7.08
N PHE A 350 3.05 5.36 -7.70
CA PHE A 350 2.31 6.62 -7.57
C PHE A 350 0.88 6.48 -8.12
N VAL A 351 0.72 5.99 -9.37
CA VAL A 351 -0.59 5.81 -10.01
C VAL A 351 -1.47 4.85 -9.20
N GLN A 352 -0.90 3.76 -8.70
CA GLN A 352 -1.59 2.77 -7.88
C GLN A 352 -2.16 3.39 -6.59
N LEU A 353 -1.35 4.15 -5.84
CA LEU A 353 -1.78 4.78 -4.61
C LEU A 353 -2.77 5.93 -4.87
N ALA A 354 -2.55 6.71 -5.92
CA ALA A 354 -3.45 7.79 -6.30
C ALA A 354 -4.82 7.26 -6.76
N ALA A 355 -4.83 6.25 -7.62
CA ALA A 355 -6.07 5.60 -8.05
C ALA A 355 -6.81 4.96 -6.86
N GLY A 356 -6.09 4.29 -5.97
CA GLY A 356 -6.66 3.74 -4.73
C GLY A 356 -7.29 4.82 -3.85
N ALA A 357 -6.60 5.94 -3.65
CA ALA A 357 -7.11 7.08 -2.89
C ALA A 357 -8.40 7.65 -3.52
N VAL A 358 -8.43 7.81 -4.85
CA VAL A 358 -9.63 8.29 -5.57
C VAL A 358 -10.79 7.30 -5.40
N LEU A 359 -10.56 5.99 -5.57
CA LEU A 359 -11.61 4.99 -5.42
C LEU A 359 -12.13 4.94 -3.97
N ALA A 360 -11.26 5.00 -2.97
CA ALA A 360 -11.67 5.08 -1.57
C ALA A 360 -12.51 6.35 -1.29
N GLN A 361 -12.14 7.49 -1.89
CA GLN A 361 -12.90 8.74 -1.75
C GLN A 361 -14.27 8.66 -2.42
N ILE A 362 -14.35 8.02 -3.60
CA ILE A 362 -15.63 7.77 -4.28
C ILE A 362 -16.52 6.88 -3.41
N VAL A 363 -15.98 5.81 -2.82
CA VAL A 363 -16.73 4.99 -1.85
C VAL A 363 -17.23 5.85 -0.70
N GLY A 364 -16.37 6.67 -0.09
CA GLY A 364 -16.76 7.57 1.01
C GLY A 364 -17.87 8.56 0.65
N ALA A 365 -17.88 9.05 -0.60
CA ALA A 365 -18.93 9.96 -1.10
C ALA A 365 -20.27 9.24 -1.40
N LEU A 366 -20.24 7.93 -1.63
CA LEU A 366 -21.41 7.13 -1.97
C LEU A 366 -21.91 6.26 -0.82
N LEU A 367 -21.32 6.37 0.38
CA LEU A 367 -21.63 5.47 1.50
C LEU A 367 -23.07 5.58 2.01
N ASP A 368 -23.79 6.65 1.70
CA ASP A 368 -25.21 6.77 1.94
C ASP A 368 -26.04 5.67 1.23
N LEU A 369 -25.47 5.07 0.16
CA LEU A 369 -26.03 3.89 -0.52
C LEU A 369 -25.70 2.57 0.20
N GLY A 370 -24.99 2.62 1.33
CA GLY A 370 -24.62 1.45 2.13
C GLY A 370 -23.63 0.51 1.41
N PRO A 371 -23.75 -0.82 1.64
CA PRO A 371 -22.83 -1.82 1.06
C PRO A 371 -22.78 -1.84 -0.46
N ILE A 372 -23.84 -1.37 -1.13
CA ILE A 372 -23.92 -1.28 -2.60
C ILE A 372 -22.85 -0.34 -3.15
N ALA A 373 -22.57 0.78 -2.44
CA ALA A 373 -21.50 1.72 -2.83
C ALA A 373 -20.15 1.02 -2.92
N VAL A 374 -19.79 0.24 -1.90
CA VAL A 374 -18.51 -0.48 -1.83
C VAL A 374 -18.40 -1.48 -2.99
N SER A 375 -19.39 -2.38 -3.11
CA SER A 375 -19.40 -3.44 -4.14
C SER A 375 -19.51 -2.87 -5.55
N GLY A 376 -20.23 -1.75 -5.75
CA GLY A 376 -20.36 -1.05 -7.01
C GLY A 376 -19.06 -0.44 -7.50
N VAL A 377 -18.33 0.28 -6.61
CA VAL A 377 -17.02 0.86 -6.94
C VAL A 377 -15.98 -0.23 -7.19
N MET A 378 -15.98 -1.31 -6.39
CA MET A 378 -15.15 -2.48 -6.64
C MET A 378 -15.40 -3.08 -8.03
N THR A 379 -16.67 -3.22 -8.40
CA THR A 379 -17.08 -3.74 -9.74
C THR A 379 -16.59 -2.82 -10.85
N ALA A 380 -16.75 -1.50 -10.72
CA ALA A 380 -16.27 -0.54 -11.70
C ALA A 380 -14.74 -0.60 -11.88
N ALA A 381 -13.99 -0.74 -10.77
CA ALA A 381 -12.54 -0.90 -10.82
C ALA A 381 -12.14 -2.22 -11.50
N ALA A 382 -12.80 -3.34 -11.18
CA ALA A 382 -12.52 -4.64 -11.80
C ALA A 382 -12.84 -4.63 -13.31
N VAL A 383 -13.95 -4.01 -13.73
CA VAL A 383 -14.30 -3.83 -15.14
C VAL A 383 -13.25 -2.98 -15.86
N THR A 384 -12.78 -1.89 -15.23
CA THR A 384 -11.72 -1.05 -15.80
C THR A 384 -10.42 -1.83 -16.00
N ALA A 385 -10.05 -2.70 -15.03
CA ALA A 385 -8.91 -3.60 -15.17
C ALA A 385 -9.08 -4.58 -16.34
N LEU A 386 -10.27 -5.16 -16.48
CA LEU A 386 -10.59 -6.07 -17.59
C LEU A 386 -10.52 -5.37 -18.95
N VAL A 387 -11.12 -4.17 -19.06
CA VAL A 387 -11.07 -3.37 -20.29
C VAL A 387 -9.60 -3.07 -20.65
N ALA A 388 -8.77 -2.66 -19.71
CA ALA A 388 -7.35 -2.43 -19.95
C ALA A 388 -6.65 -3.66 -20.54
N MET A 389 -6.95 -4.88 -20.07
CA MET A 389 -6.34 -6.12 -20.57
C MET A 389 -6.89 -6.58 -21.92
N THR A 390 -8.12 -6.25 -22.25
CA THR A 390 -8.74 -6.61 -23.54
C THR A 390 -8.40 -5.64 -24.67
N MET A 391 -7.94 -4.42 -24.34
CA MET A 391 -7.48 -3.46 -25.33
C MET A 391 -6.22 -3.99 -26.03
N ARG A 392 -6.29 -4.16 -27.35
CA ARG A 392 -5.14 -4.56 -28.20
C ARG A 392 -4.34 -3.34 -28.61
N PRO A 393 -2.99 -3.39 -28.62
CA PRO A 393 -2.19 -2.36 -29.25
C PRO A 393 -2.62 -2.22 -30.71
N ARG A 394 -2.83 -1.01 -31.20
CA ARG A 394 -2.95 -0.79 -32.64
C ARG A 394 -1.68 -1.34 -33.29
N ALA A 395 -1.82 -2.24 -34.28
CA ALA A 395 -0.70 -2.73 -35.04
C ALA A 395 0.06 -1.52 -35.60
N GLN A 396 1.31 -1.32 -35.14
CA GLN A 396 2.19 -0.37 -35.82
C GLN A 396 2.39 -0.90 -37.23
N PRO A 397 2.16 -0.09 -38.28
CA PRO A 397 2.46 -0.49 -39.63
C PRO A 397 3.95 -0.87 -39.66
N LEU A 398 4.23 -2.08 -40.13
CA LEU A 398 5.60 -2.53 -40.40
C LEU A 398 6.23 -1.50 -41.35
N HIS A 399 7.10 -0.63 -40.81
CA HIS A 399 8.01 0.13 -41.65
C HIS A 399 8.92 -0.92 -42.32
N THR A 400 8.54 -1.34 -43.53
CA THR A 400 9.42 -2.04 -44.47
C THR A 400 10.64 -1.15 -44.66
N ARG A 401 11.74 -1.53 -44.02
CA ARG A 401 13.05 -0.99 -44.37
C ARG A 401 13.33 -1.44 -45.78
N SER A 402 13.17 -0.51 -46.75
CA SER A 402 13.75 -0.58 -48.08
C SER A 402 15.26 -0.27 -48.07
#